data_495a607ca0fc987453501b74712a9961
#
_entry.id   495a607ca0fc987453501b74712a9961
#
_cell.length_a   1.000
_cell.length_b   1.000
_cell.length_c   1.000
_cell.angle_alpha   90.00
_cell.angle_beta   90.00
_cell.angle_gamma   90.00
#
_symmetry.space_group_name_H-M   'P 1'
#
loop_
_entity.id
_entity.type
_entity.pdbx_description
1 polymer ?
#
loop_
_entity_poly.entity_id
_entity_poly.type
_entity_poly.pdbx_seq_one_letter_code
_entity_poly.pdbx_strand_id
1 'polypeptide(L)'
;MMGAIGTGNTRPGVVTASFGTSGTIYACAGKPVVDPKGEIAAFCDSTNRWLPLLCTMNVTVATELIRKDFKWTHAQYEAAARKAPAGSDGLLLLPYLEGERTPNVPDGTGVYFGVRAGTFTEKHFARATMEGVTLGMNYGLRRLEKLGVKPTQIRATGGGANSKLWRQIMADIFNAQVVTLKVGEGAAYGAALQALWSLRSNQGDNVSIEEITDRFVKLNTRETAEPNAENVAVYREVQALQDDLSKSLRKPFARHRALVAG
;
A
#
# COMPACT_ATOMS: atom_id res chain seq x y z
N MET A 1 -9.60 -8.98 7.95
CA MET A 1 -10.93 -8.61 8.48
C MET A 1 -10.80 -7.70 9.71
N MET A 2 -10.24 -8.20 10.82
CA MET A 2 -10.10 -7.40 12.05
C MET A 2 -9.34 -6.09 11.86
N GLY A 3 -8.33 -6.06 10.99
CA GLY A 3 -7.63 -4.83 10.64
C GLY A 3 -8.53 -3.72 10.10
N ALA A 4 -9.61 -4.04 9.40
CA ALA A 4 -10.56 -3.04 8.93
C ALA A 4 -11.27 -2.37 10.12
N ILE A 5 -11.76 -3.16 11.07
CA ILE A 5 -12.40 -2.64 12.29
C ILE A 5 -11.40 -1.83 13.11
N GLY A 6 -10.19 -2.36 13.33
CA GLY A 6 -9.15 -1.69 14.13
C GLY A 6 -8.64 -0.38 13.52
N THR A 7 -8.78 -0.20 12.23
CA THR A 7 -8.50 1.06 11.53
C THR A 7 -9.74 1.93 11.34
N GLY A 8 -10.92 1.48 11.78
CA GLY A 8 -12.19 2.17 11.59
C GLY A 8 -12.63 2.23 10.12
N ASN A 9 -12.17 1.31 9.30
CA ASN A 9 -12.62 1.13 7.92
C ASN A 9 -13.94 0.35 7.93
N THR A 10 -14.97 0.99 8.42
CA THR A 10 -16.32 0.44 8.61
C THR A 10 -17.36 1.17 7.75
N ARG A 11 -16.93 2.11 6.93
CA ARG A 11 -17.79 2.90 6.02
C ARG A 11 -17.16 3.01 4.63
N PRO A 12 -17.99 3.10 3.57
CA PRO A 12 -17.48 3.43 2.23
C PRO A 12 -16.67 4.74 2.23
N GLY A 13 -15.61 4.78 1.42
CA GLY A 13 -14.72 5.94 1.31
C GLY A 13 -13.47 5.84 2.17
N VAL A 14 -13.51 5.14 3.30
CA VAL A 14 -12.31 4.84 4.09
C VAL A 14 -11.60 3.64 3.49
N VAL A 15 -10.31 3.78 3.22
CA VAL A 15 -9.45 2.72 2.70
C VAL A 15 -8.30 2.49 3.68
N THR A 16 -8.01 1.26 3.99
CA THR A 16 -6.82 0.91 4.76
C THR A 16 -5.73 0.41 3.81
N ALA A 17 -4.53 1.00 3.92
CA ALA A 17 -3.33 0.57 3.22
C ALA A 17 -2.29 0.11 4.24
N SER A 18 -1.95 -1.17 4.21
CA SER A 18 -0.96 -1.76 5.11
C SER A 18 0.37 -1.95 4.37
N PHE A 19 1.42 -1.30 4.88
CA PHE A 19 2.79 -1.35 4.37
C PHE A 19 3.66 -2.19 5.30
N GLY A 20 3.42 -3.51 5.30
CA GLY A 20 4.22 -4.52 5.95
C GLY A 20 5.27 -5.12 5.02
N THR A 21 5.80 -6.32 5.32
CA THR A 21 6.68 -7.09 4.41
C THR A 21 6.01 -7.24 3.04
N SER A 22 4.75 -7.65 3.03
CA SER A 22 3.80 -7.56 1.93
C SER A 22 2.84 -6.38 2.15
N GLY A 23 2.07 -6.02 1.11
CA GLY A 23 1.11 -4.95 1.17
C GLY A 23 -0.32 -5.41 0.97
N THR A 24 -1.26 -4.74 1.63
CA THR A 24 -2.68 -4.92 1.37
C THR A 24 -3.39 -3.58 1.32
N ILE A 25 -4.33 -3.44 0.39
CA ILE A 25 -5.29 -2.34 0.40
C ILE A 25 -6.70 -2.95 0.41
N TYR A 26 -7.55 -2.47 1.28
CA TYR A 26 -8.93 -2.91 1.39
C TYR A 26 -9.86 -1.78 1.79
N ALA A 27 -11.13 -1.91 1.41
CA ALA A 27 -12.17 -0.93 1.67
C ALA A 27 -13.48 -1.62 2.04
N CYS A 28 -14.28 -1.00 2.91
CA CYS A 28 -15.62 -1.45 3.19
C CYS A 28 -16.54 -1.15 1.99
N ALA A 29 -17.35 -2.13 1.58
CA ALA A 29 -18.32 -2.00 0.50
C ALA A 29 -19.68 -2.63 0.89
N GLY A 30 -20.78 -1.96 0.51
CA GLY A 30 -22.14 -2.45 0.78
C GLY A 30 -22.61 -3.55 -0.18
N LYS A 31 -21.85 -3.83 -1.25
CA LYS A 31 -22.15 -4.87 -2.25
C LYS A 31 -20.85 -5.57 -2.67
N PRO A 32 -20.93 -6.81 -3.21
CA PRO A 32 -19.75 -7.50 -3.69
C PRO A 32 -19.03 -6.71 -4.79
N VAL A 33 -17.71 -6.65 -4.71
CA VAL A 33 -16.85 -6.09 -5.74
C VAL A 33 -16.11 -7.25 -6.39
N VAL A 34 -16.55 -7.64 -7.59
CA VAL A 34 -16.00 -8.76 -8.34
C VAL A 34 -15.05 -8.24 -9.40
N ASP A 35 -13.81 -8.72 -9.39
CA ASP A 35 -12.81 -8.37 -10.38
C ASP A 35 -12.70 -9.47 -11.44
N PRO A 36 -13.08 -9.20 -12.72
CA PRO A 36 -12.94 -10.18 -13.81
C PRO A 36 -11.50 -10.63 -14.08
N LYS A 37 -10.51 -9.85 -13.62
CA LYS A 37 -9.08 -10.22 -13.77
C LYS A 37 -8.55 -11.08 -12.61
N GLY A 38 -9.33 -11.22 -11.53
CA GLY A 38 -8.91 -11.98 -10.35
C GLY A 38 -7.80 -11.32 -9.53
N GLU A 39 -7.50 -10.02 -9.73
CA GLU A 39 -6.46 -9.30 -8.98
C GLU A 39 -6.98 -8.74 -7.65
N ILE A 40 -8.29 -8.54 -7.54
CA ILE A 40 -8.98 -8.10 -6.31
C ILE A 40 -9.80 -9.25 -5.76
N ALA A 41 -9.57 -9.60 -4.49
CA ALA A 41 -10.35 -10.61 -3.78
C ALA A 41 -11.62 -10.00 -3.19
N ALA A 42 -12.77 -10.66 -3.42
CA ALA A 42 -14.07 -10.26 -2.88
C ALA A 42 -14.29 -10.89 -1.50
N PHE A 43 -13.61 -10.39 -0.47
CA PHE A 43 -13.81 -10.84 0.90
C PHE A 43 -15.07 -10.23 1.53
N CYS A 44 -15.59 -10.90 2.56
CA CYS A 44 -16.55 -10.34 3.50
C CYS A 44 -15.82 -9.82 4.74
N ASP A 45 -16.36 -8.78 5.37
CA ASP A 45 -15.92 -8.38 6.70
C ASP A 45 -16.70 -9.20 7.78
N SER A 46 -16.37 -9.01 9.03
CA SER A 46 -17.05 -9.68 10.16
C SER A 46 -18.33 -8.96 10.63
N THR A 47 -18.79 -7.97 9.89
CA THR A 47 -19.97 -7.15 10.19
C THR A 47 -21.05 -7.24 9.12
N ASN A 48 -21.06 -8.36 8.38
CA ASN A 48 -22.01 -8.66 7.31
C ASN A 48 -21.92 -7.70 6.10
N ARG A 49 -20.70 -7.19 5.81
CA ARG A 49 -20.40 -6.35 4.64
C ARG A 49 -19.28 -6.96 3.79
N TRP A 50 -19.04 -6.37 2.63
CA TRP A 50 -17.99 -6.77 1.73
C TRP A 50 -16.71 -5.98 2.01
N LEU A 51 -15.59 -6.65 1.82
CA LEU A 51 -14.25 -6.08 2.01
C LEU A 51 -13.37 -6.44 0.81
N PRO A 52 -13.59 -5.80 -0.37
CA PRO A 52 -12.70 -6.00 -1.50
C PRO A 52 -11.26 -5.65 -1.10
N LEU A 53 -10.34 -6.55 -1.45
CA LEU A 53 -8.97 -6.53 -0.98
C LEU A 53 -8.00 -6.85 -2.12
N LEU A 54 -6.94 -6.07 -2.23
CA LEU A 54 -5.75 -6.44 -2.98
C LEU A 54 -4.62 -6.86 -2.05
N CYS A 55 -3.73 -7.69 -2.58
CA CYS A 55 -2.52 -8.09 -1.87
C CYS A 55 -1.32 -8.03 -2.82
N THR A 56 -0.27 -7.31 -2.43
CA THR A 56 1.03 -7.32 -3.09
C THR A 56 2.04 -8.10 -2.24
N MET A 57 3.01 -8.73 -2.87
CA MET A 57 4.02 -9.55 -2.17
C MET A 57 5.22 -8.73 -1.69
N ASN A 58 5.55 -7.64 -2.39
CA ASN A 58 6.82 -6.96 -2.26
C ASN A 58 6.63 -5.49 -1.83
N VAL A 59 6.65 -5.21 -0.52
CA VAL A 59 6.61 -3.84 0.00
C VAL A 59 7.83 -3.55 0.86
N THR A 60 7.77 -3.69 2.19
CA THR A 60 8.95 -3.37 2.99
C THR A 60 10.10 -4.35 2.80
N VAL A 61 9.85 -5.55 2.27
CA VAL A 61 10.94 -6.48 1.89
C VAL A 61 11.91 -5.81 0.92
N ALA A 62 11.42 -5.06 -0.07
CA ALA A 62 12.28 -4.39 -1.04
C ALA A 62 13.09 -3.24 -0.39
N THR A 63 12.45 -2.42 0.46
CA THR A 63 13.14 -1.34 1.17
C THR A 63 14.14 -1.87 2.19
N GLU A 64 13.83 -3.00 2.86
CA GLU A 64 14.73 -3.64 3.80
C GLU A 64 15.98 -4.26 3.14
N LEU A 65 15.86 -4.78 1.91
CA LEU A 65 17.02 -5.23 1.15
C LEU A 65 18.00 -4.08 0.93
N ILE A 66 17.54 -2.95 0.38
CA ILE A 66 18.39 -1.76 0.16
C ILE A 66 18.96 -1.23 1.48
N ARG A 67 18.13 -1.11 2.52
CA ARG A 67 18.57 -0.64 3.82
C ARG A 67 19.69 -1.50 4.41
N LYS A 68 19.55 -2.82 4.32
CA LYS A 68 20.54 -3.78 4.85
C LYS A 68 21.82 -3.77 4.03
N ASP A 69 21.73 -3.69 2.71
CA ASP A 69 22.87 -3.68 1.81
C ASP A 69 23.76 -2.44 2.08
N PHE A 70 23.16 -1.27 2.22
CA PHE A 70 23.86 -0.05 2.61
C PHE A 70 24.16 0.05 4.11
N LYS A 71 23.80 -0.95 4.93
CA LYS A 71 24.00 -0.99 6.39
C LYS A 71 23.42 0.22 7.12
N TRP A 72 22.29 0.72 6.65
CA TRP A 72 21.64 1.90 7.23
C TRP A 72 20.64 1.53 8.35
N THR A 73 20.50 2.44 9.29
CA THR A 73 19.30 2.53 10.14
C THR A 73 18.12 3.03 9.32
N HIS A 74 16.88 2.85 9.81
CA HIS A 74 15.69 3.40 9.14
C HIS A 74 15.76 4.92 8.98
N ALA A 75 16.32 5.65 9.97
CA ALA A 75 16.49 7.09 9.89
C ALA A 75 17.49 7.50 8.79
N GLN A 76 18.59 6.76 8.63
CA GLN A 76 19.56 6.99 7.56
C GLN A 76 18.99 6.70 6.18
N TYR A 77 18.19 5.62 6.05
CA TYR A 77 17.48 5.27 4.82
C TYR A 77 16.52 6.41 4.41
N GLU A 78 15.67 6.88 5.34
CA GLU A 78 14.76 8.00 5.08
C GLU A 78 15.53 9.28 4.71
N ALA A 79 16.62 9.59 5.42
CA ALA A 79 17.46 10.75 5.15
C ALA A 79 18.14 10.69 3.77
N ALA A 80 18.55 9.48 3.33
CA ALA A 80 19.11 9.29 1.98
C ALA A 80 18.01 9.47 0.92
N ALA A 81 16.87 8.82 1.06
CA ALA A 81 15.73 8.91 0.13
C ALA A 81 15.23 10.36 -0.02
N ARG A 82 15.24 11.14 1.06
CA ARG A 82 14.82 12.55 1.07
C ARG A 82 15.67 13.46 0.18
N LYS A 83 16.91 13.08 -0.11
CA LYS A 83 17.83 13.89 -0.95
C LYS A 83 17.54 13.74 -2.45
N ALA A 84 16.76 12.77 -2.87
CA ALA A 84 16.34 12.64 -4.26
C ALA A 84 14.96 13.28 -4.46
N PRO A 85 14.66 13.86 -5.63
CA PRO A 85 13.36 14.45 -5.92
C PRO A 85 12.29 13.38 -6.14
N ALA A 86 11.02 13.81 -6.21
CA ALA A 86 9.93 12.95 -6.64
C ALA A 86 10.18 12.37 -8.04
N GLY A 87 9.92 11.07 -8.22
CA GLY A 87 10.24 10.34 -9.45
C GLY A 87 11.72 9.96 -9.58
N SER A 88 12.54 10.23 -8.53
CA SER A 88 13.95 9.78 -8.43
C SER A 88 14.78 10.04 -9.68
N ASP A 89 14.59 11.21 -10.32
CA ASP A 89 15.24 11.59 -11.59
C ASP A 89 15.09 10.53 -12.69
N GLY A 90 13.97 9.79 -12.69
CA GLY A 90 13.64 8.75 -13.66
C GLY A 90 14.21 7.36 -13.32
N LEU A 91 14.84 7.17 -12.17
CA LEU A 91 15.13 5.82 -11.67
C LEU A 91 13.85 5.21 -11.07
N LEU A 92 13.44 4.07 -11.60
CA LEU A 92 12.20 3.37 -11.24
C LEU A 92 12.48 1.93 -10.84
N LEU A 93 11.84 1.44 -9.77
CA LEU A 93 11.84 0.03 -9.39
C LEU A 93 10.53 -0.66 -9.82
N LEU A 94 10.65 -1.83 -10.49
CA LEU A 94 9.63 -2.87 -10.47
C LEU A 94 9.96 -3.82 -9.30
N PRO A 95 9.15 -3.85 -8.22
CA PRO A 95 9.55 -4.55 -6.99
C PRO A 95 9.20 -6.04 -6.96
N TYR A 96 9.16 -6.74 -8.08
CA TYR A 96 8.64 -8.11 -8.21
C TYR A 96 9.68 -9.18 -7.83
N LEU A 97 10.29 -9.05 -6.64
CA LEU A 97 11.45 -9.84 -6.21
C LEU A 97 11.26 -11.36 -6.31
N GLU A 98 10.09 -11.83 -5.88
CA GLU A 98 9.71 -13.26 -5.90
C GLU A 98 8.39 -13.46 -6.67
N GLY A 99 8.24 -12.73 -7.77
CA GLY A 99 6.98 -12.58 -8.46
C GLY A 99 6.06 -11.56 -7.77
N GLU A 100 4.92 -11.29 -8.38
CA GLU A 100 3.91 -10.38 -7.81
C GLU A 100 2.50 -10.90 -8.08
N ARG A 101 1.59 -10.65 -7.10
CA ARG A 101 0.19 -11.04 -7.17
C ARG A 101 -0.67 -9.93 -7.79
N THR A 102 -0.42 -8.69 -7.42
CA THR A 102 -1.13 -7.51 -7.91
C THR A 102 -0.12 -6.42 -8.30
N PRO A 103 0.16 -6.21 -9.60
CA PRO A 103 -0.38 -6.93 -10.77
C PRO A 103 0.00 -8.41 -10.78
N ASN A 104 -0.77 -9.24 -11.48
CA ASN A 104 -0.47 -10.67 -11.62
C ASN A 104 0.75 -10.89 -12.54
N VAL A 105 1.94 -10.97 -11.95
CA VAL A 105 3.24 -11.19 -12.60
C VAL A 105 4.01 -12.27 -11.84
N PRO A 106 3.59 -13.53 -11.90
CA PRO A 106 4.13 -14.61 -11.05
C PRO A 106 5.61 -14.92 -11.31
N ASP A 107 6.11 -14.67 -12.52
CA ASP A 107 7.51 -14.88 -12.88
C ASP A 107 8.37 -13.62 -12.72
N GLY A 108 7.83 -12.57 -12.14
CA GLY A 108 8.50 -11.29 -11.99
C GLY A 108 9.77 -11.37 -11.16
N THR A 109 10.71 -10.49 -11.48
CA THR A 109 11.91 -10.23 -10.67
C THR A 109 12.05 -8.73 -10.43
N GLY A 110 12.87 -8.33 -9.47
CA GLY A 110 13.20 -6.93 -9.24
C GLY A 110 13.93 -6.32 -10.44
N VAL A 111 13.48 -5.15 -10.90
CA VAL A 111 14.14 -4.42 -12.01
C VAL A 111 14.25 -2.95 -11.67
N TYR A 112 15.49 -2.44 -11.66
CA TYR A 112 15.74 -1.01 -11.69
C TYR A 112 15.86 -0.54 -13.14
N PHE A 113 14.93 0.29 -13.56
CA PHE A 113 14.91 0.90 -14.89
C PHE A 113 15.34 2.36 -14.82
N GLY A 114 16.03 2.86 -15.85
CA GLY A 114 16.48 4.26 -15.89
C GLY A 114 17.79 4.52 -15.13
N VAL A 115 18.60 3.47 -14.89
CA VAL A 115 19.94 3.62 -14.33
C VAL A 115 20.83 4.40 -15.29
N ARG A 116 21.39 5.52 -14.83
CA ARG A 116 22.33 6.39 -15.55
C ARG A 116 23.44 6.81 -14.59
N ALA A 117 24.54 7.34 -15.09
CA ALA A 117 25.64 7.81 -14.24
C ALA A 117 25.17 8.75 -13.12
N GLY A 118 24.23 9.66 -13.41
CA GLY A 118 23.69 10.61 -12.43
C GLY A 118 22.68 10.00 -11.44
N THR A 119 22.05 8.87 -11.77
CA THR A 119 21.05 8.18 -10.91
C THR A 119 21.62 6.95 -10.21
N PHE A 120 22.85 6.53 -10.53
CA PHE A 120 23.51 5.40 -9.86
C PHE A 120 24.08 5.84 -8.51
N THR A 121 23.22 6.25 -7.61
CA THR A 121 23.60 6.74 -6.27
C THR A 121 22.66 6.23 -5.20
N GLU A 122 23.15 6.12 -3.98
CA GLU A 122 22.41 5.64 -2.80
C GLU A 122 21.06 6.34 -2.61
N LYS A 123 21.03 7.68 -2.78
CA LYS A 123 19.79 8.47 -2.60
C LYS A 123 18.70 8.08 -3.60
N HIS A 124 19.11 7.83 -4.86
CA HIS A 124 18.16 7.46 -5.91
C HIS A 124 17.64 6.04 -5.72
N PHE A 125 18.50 5.08 -5.38
CA PHE A 125 18.06 3.72 -5.06
C PHE A 125 17.11 3.70 -3.86
N ALA A 126 17.42 4.42 -2.78
CA ALA A 126 16.57 4.52 -1.61
C ALA A 126 15.18 5.10 -1.96
N ARG A 127 15.15 6.20 -2.72
CA ARG A 127 13.92 6.87 -3.12
C ARG A 127 13.10 6.02 -4.10
N ALA A 128 13.72 5.55 -5.17
CA ALA A 128 13.08 4.73 -6.20
C ALA A 128 12.49 3.45 -5.62
N THR A 129 13.07 2.90 -4.55
CA THR A 129 12.52 1.72 -3.87
C THR A 129 11.24 2.07 -3.13
N MET A 130 11.20 3.13 -2.33
CA MET A 130 9.95 3.57 -1.67
C MET A 130 8.85 3.88 -2.70
N GLU A 131 9.20 4.57 -3.76
CA GLU A 131 8.27 4.95 -4.84
C GLU A 131 7.78 3.73 -5.60
N GLY A 132 8.67 2.83 -6.02
CA GLY A 132 8.34 1.67 -6.82
C GLY A 132 7.36 0.72 -6.13
N VAL A 133 7.55 0.45 -4.82
CA VAL A 133 6.61 -0.38 -4.05
C VAL A 133 5.28 0.33 -3.83
N THR A 134 5.28 1.66 -3.65
CA THR A 134 4.06 2.44 -3.47
C THR A 134 3.26 2.52 -4.77
N LEU A 135 3.92 2.67 -5.92
CA LEU A 135 3.31 2.61 -7.25
C LEU A 135 2.70 1.23 -7.53
N GLY A 136 3.37 0.15 -7.09
CA GLY A 136 2.81 -1.20 -7.14
C GLY A 136 1.51 -1.32 -6.34
N MET A 137 1.47 -0.76 -5.13
CA MET A 137 0.24 -0.66 -4.33
C MET A 137 -0.83 0.19 -5.02
N ASN A 138 -0.43 1.31 -5.64
CA ASN A 138 -1.34 2.19 -6.37
C ASN A 138 -1.96 1.53 -7.61
N TYR A 139 -1.23 0.65 -8.29
CA TYR A 139 -1.83 -0.16 -9.36
C TYR A 139 -3.10 -0.86 -8.88
N GLY A 140 -3.05 -1.49 -7.71
CA GLY A 140 -4.19 -2.17 -7.11
C GLY A 140 -5.27 -1.22 -6.60
N LEU A 141 -4.91 -0.06 -6.02
CA LEU A 141 -5.87 0.96 -5.61
C LEU A 141 -6.67 1.49 -6.81
N ARG A 142 -5.99 1.82 -7.89
CA ARG A 142 -6.64 2.22 -9.16
C ARG A 142 -7.52 1.11 -9.74
N ARG A 143 -7.18 -0.16 -9.49
CA ARG A 143 -8.04 -1.28 -9.87
C ARG A 143 -9.32 -1.31 -9.03
N LEU A 144 -9.23 -1.10 -7.72
CA LEU A 144 -10.40 -0.95 -6.83
C LEU A 144 -11.30 0.23 -7.27
N GLU A 145 -10.69 1.37 -7.62
CA GLU A 145 -11.42 2.55 -8.12
C GLU A 145 -12.20 2.26 -9.39
N LYS A 146 -11.60 1.55 -10.36
CA LYS A 146 -12.26 1.11 -11.60
C LYS A 146 -13.42 0.15 -11.34
N LEU A 147 -13.40 -0.56 -10.21
CA LEU A 147 -14.46 -1.46 -9.76
C LEU A 147 -15.51 -0.74 -8.89
N GLY A 148 -15.41 0.58 -8.75
CA GLY A 148 -16.41 1.43 -8.10
C GLY A 148 -16.13 1.78 -6.64
N VAL A 149 -15.00 1.39 -6.08
CA VAL A 149 -14.53 1.90 -4.77
C VAL A 149 -14.07 3.34 -4.95
N LYS A 150 -14.54 4.25 -4.10
CA LYS A 150 -14.17 5.68 -4.15
C LYS A 150 -13.43 6.07 -2.88
N PRO A 151 -12.10 6.03 -2.86
CA PRO A 151 -11.31 6.44 -1.70
C PRO A 151 -11.49 7.93 -1.42
N THR A 152 -11.74 8.28 -0.16
CA THR A 152 -11.74 9.66 0.33
C THR A 152 -10.63 9.89 1.34
N GLN A 153 -10.20 8.82 2.02
CA GLN A 153 -9.14 8.87 3.02
C GLN A 153 -8.41 7.52 3.04
N ILE A 154 -7.08 7.58 3.03
CA ILE A 154 -6.21 6.40 3.18
C ILE A 154 -5.71 6.35 4.64
N ARG A 155 -6.02 5.26 5.35
CA ARG A 155 -5.49 4.97 6.68
C ARG A 155 -4.31 4.04 6.55
N ALA A 156 -3.10 4.59 6.69
CA ALA A 156 -1.86 3.85 6.53
C ALA A 156 -1.47 3.14 7.82
N THR A 157 -1.06 1.86 7.70
CA THR A 157 -0.59 1.01 8.80
C THR A 157 0.67 0.24 8.37
N GLY A 158 1.27 -0.49 9.31
CA GLY A 158 2.50 -1.24 9.08
C GLY A 158 3.76 -0.39 9.22
N GLY A 159 4.92 -1.03 9.09
CA GLY A 159 6.23 -0.38 9.32
C GLY A 159 6.50 0.82 8.41
N GLY A 160 6.09 0.74 7.14
CA GLY A 160 6.25 1.85 6.19
C GLY A 160 5.49 3.12 6.57
N ALA A 161 4.36 2.99 7.28
CA ALA A 161 3.56 4.13 7.73
C ALA A 161 4.27 4.97 8.83
N ASN A 162 5.31 4.47 9.46
CA ASN A 162 6.07 5.20 10.48
C ASN A 162 6.99 6.28 9.88
N SER A 163 7.38 6.14 8.59
CA SER A 163 8.23 7.11 7.91
C SER A 163 7.41 8.34 7.44
N LYS A 164 7.83 9.53 7.88
CA LYS A 164 7.19 10.79 7.45
C LYS A 164 7.33 11.00 5.93
N LEU A 165 8.50 10.70 5.39
CA LEU A 165 8.73 10.80 3.95
C LEU A 165 7.84 9.83 3.17
N TRP A 166 7.74 8.58 3.64
CA TRP A 166 6.97 7.57 2.93
C TRP A 166 5.47 7.89 2.97
N ARG A 167 4.94 8.42 4.07
CA ARG A 167 3.56 8.91 4.12
C ARG A 167 3.29 10.01 3.09
N GLN A 168 4.24 10.92 2.88
CA GLN A 168 4.12 11.94 1.82
C GLN A 168 4.14 11.31 0.43
N ILE A 169 5.06 10.37 0.17
CA ILE A 169 5.10 9.60 -1.09
C ILE A 169 3.77 8.86 -1.32
N MET A 170 3.19 8.25 -0.28
CA MET A 170 1.88 7.61 -0.35
C MET A 170 0.78 8.61 -0.72
N ALA A 171 0.75 9.78 -0.07
CA ALA A 171 -0.26 10.81 -0.35
C ALA A 171 -0.16 11.31 -1.79
N ASP A 172 1.06 11.55 -2.27
CA ASP A 172 1.32 12.04 -3.62
C ASP A 172 0.98 10.99 -4.69
N ILE A 173 1.36 9.72 -4.49
CA ILE A 173 1.10 8.62 -5.43
C ILE A 173 -0.37 8.23 -5.46
N PHE A 174 -1.02 8.13 -4.30
CA PHE A 174 -2.45 7.80 -4.20
C PHE A 174 -3.34 9.00 -4.56
N ASN A 175 -2.77 10.21 -4.62
CA ASN A 175 -3.50 11.46 -4.78
C ASN A 175 -4.67 11.57 -3.79
N ALA A 176 -4.41 11.24 -2.54
CA ALA A 176 -5.39 11.20 -1.46
C ALA A 176 -4.74 11.54 -0.12
N GLN A 177 -5.54 12.08 0.81
CA GLN A 177 -5.09 12.27 2.19
C GLN A 177 -4.67 10.95 2.81
N VAL A 178 -3.47 10.91 3.40
CA VAL A 178 -2.96 9.75 4.16
C VAL A 178 -2.88 10.13 5.64
N VAL A 179 -3.52 9.32 6.47
CA VAL A 179 -3.52 9.47 7.93
C VAL A 179 -3.01 8.19 8.59
N THR A 180 -2.46 8.32 9.80
CA THR A 180 -2.10 7.19 10.65
C THR A 180 -3.04 7.11 11.87
N LEU A 181 -2.92 6.05 12.64
CA LEU A 181 -3.73 5.81 13.82
C LEU A 181 -2.89 5.95 15.10
N LYS A 182 -3.54 6.34 16.21
CA LYS A 182 -2.86 6.37 17.53
C LYS A 182 -2.50 4.98 18.03
N VAL A 183 -3.28 3.96 17.67
CA VAL A 183 -3.02 2.55 17.97
C VAL A 183 -2.59 1.86 16.69
N GLY A 184 -1.32 1.45 16.61
CA GLY A 184 -0.72 0.83 15.44
C GLY A 184 -1.11 -0.63 15.20
N GLU A 185 -1.56 -1.35 16.24
CA GLU A 185 -1.91 -2.78 16.21
C GLU A 185 -3.33 -3.01 15.67
N GLY A 186 -3.54 -2.70 14.39
CA GLY A 186 -4.86 -2.68 13.77
C GLY A 186 -5.63 -4.00 13.88
N ALA A 187 -4.98 -5.16 13.70
CA ALA A 187 -5.68 -6.45 13.74
C ALA A 187 -6.10 -6.86 15.16
N ALA A 188 -5.19 -6.78 16.12
CA ALA A 188 -5.48 -7.13 17.53
C ALA A 188 -6.51 -6.15 18.13
N TYR A 189 -6.34 -4.86 17.85
CA TYR A 189 -7.28 -3.84 18.28
C TYR A 189 -8.68 -4.04 17.67
N GLY A 190 -8.73 -4.36 16.38
CA GLY A 190 -9.98 -4.67 15.69
C GLY A 190 -10.69 -5.90 16.27
N ALA A 191 -9.95 -6.94 16.65
CA ALA A 191 -10.52 -8.11 17.31
C ALA A 191 -11.13 -7.75 18.68
N ALA A 192 -10.47 -6.89 19.45
CA ALA A 192 -11.01 -6.40 20.73
C ALA A 192 -12.29 -5.57 20.54
N LEU A 193 -12.33 -4.68 19.52
CA LEU A 193 -13.52 -3.89 19.20
C LEU A 193 -14.67 -4.77 18.69
N GLN A 194 -14.38 -5.81 17.91
CA GLN A 194 -15.37 -6.80 17.47
C GLN A 194 -15.95 -7.56 18.66
N ALA A 195 -15.13 -7.98 19.61
CA ALA A 195 -15.58 -8.67 20.81
C ALA A 195 -16.48 -7.77 21.67
N LEU A 196 -16.11 -6.49 21.84
CA LEU A 196 -16.92 -5.50 22.53
C LEU A 196 -18.29 -5.31 21.87
N TRP A 197 -18.30 -5.17 20.53
CA TRP A 197 -19.53 -5.04 19.75
C TRP A 197 -20.43 -6.26 19.91
N SER A 198 -19.87 -7.45 19.79
CA SER A 198 -20.60 -8.71 19.95
C SER A 198 -21.17 -8.86 21.38
N LEU A 199 -20.39 -8.55 22.40
CA LEU A 199 -20.85 -8.58 23.79
C LEU A 199 -22.04 -7.65 24.01
N ARG A 200 -21.96 -6.40 23.57
CA ARG A 200 -23.05 -5.42 23.71
C ARG A 200 -24.32 -5.84 22.97
N SER A 201 -24.14 -6.31 21.73
CA SER A 201 -25.28 -6.80 20.92
C SER A 201 -25.99 -7.98 21.63
N ASN A 202 -25.22 -8.90 22.23
CA ASN A 202 -25.79 -10.02 23.00
C ASN A 202 -26.49 -9.60 24.30
N GLN A 203 -26.13 -8.43 24.85
CA GLN A 203 -26.79 -7.82 26.02
C GLN A 203 -28.04 -7.01 25.63
N GLY A 204 -28.37 -6.95 24.33
CA GLY A 204 -29.54 -6.23 23.85
C GLY A 204 -29.26 -4.76 23.51
N ASP A 205 -28.02 -4.29 23.56
CA ASP A 205 -27.66 -2.95 23.13
C ASP A 205 -27.76 -2.87 21.60
N ASN A 206 -28.50 -1.89 21.11
CA ASN A 206 -28.57 -1.61 19.67
C ASN A 206 -27.43 -0.68 19.23
N VAL A 207 -26.19 -1.15 19.37
CA VAL A 207 -24.99 -0.38 19.01
C VAL A 207 -24.41 -0.89 17.70
N SER A 208 -24.11 0.00 16.77
CA SER A 208 -23.47 -0.35 15.51
C SER A 208 -21.93 -0.48 15.68
N ILE A 209 -21.29 -1.18 14.75
CA ILE A 209 -19.82 -1.27 14.75
C ILE A 209 -19.20 0.08 14.42
N GLU A 210 -19.88 0.93 13.67
CA GLU A 210 -19.47 2.28 13.37
C GLU A 210 -19.39 3.15 14.63
N GLU A 211 -20.39 3.07 15.50
CA GLU A 211 -20.39 3.80 16.78
C GLU A 211 -19.24 3.33 17.68
N ILE A 212 -18.94 2.02 17.70
CA ILE A 212 -17.79 1.48 18.41
C ILE A 212 -16.49 2.04 17.83
N THR A 213 -16.33 1.98 16.50
CA THR A 213 -15.09 2.46 15.88
C THR A 213 -14.92 3.97 16.00
N ASP A 214 -15.97 4.78 15.89
CA ASP A 214 -15.92 6.25 16.07
C ASP A 214 -15.49 6.62 17.49
N ARG A 215 -15.94 5.85 18.48
CA ARG A 215 -15.60 6.06 19.88
C ARG A 215 -14.14 5.71 20.18
N PHE A 216 -13.64 4.59 19.66
CA PHE A 216 -12.38 4.01 20.10
C PHE A 216 -11.22 4.18 19.10
N VAL A 217 -11.48 4.20 17.80
CA VAL A 217 -10.42 4.41 16.79
C VAL A 217 -10.11 5.90 16.68
N LYS A 218 -8.89 6.26 17.03
CA LYS A 218 -8.43 7.66 16.98
C LYS A 218 -7.33 7.84 15.94
N LEU A 219 -7.53 8.80 15.06
CA LEU A 219 -6.54 9.19 14.06
C LEU A 219 -5.43 10.03 14.71
N ASN A 220 -4.22 9.87 14.19
CA ASN A 220 -3.09 10.73 14.52
C ASN A 220 -3.04 11.90 13.54
N THR A 221 -3.85 12.91 13.78
CA THR A 221 -4.00 14.06 12.89
C THR A 221 -2.72 14.90 12.73
N ARG A 222 -1.76 14.77 13.68
CA ARG A 222 -0.46 15.44 13.57
C ARG A 222 0.45 14.83 12.50
N GLU A 223 0.15 13.63 12.07
CA GLU A 223 0.93 12.87 11.08
C GLU A 223 0.16 12.68 9.76
N THR A 224 -0.78 13.57 9.48
CA THR A 224 -1.49 13.61 8.20
C THR A 224 -0.55 14.09 7.10
N ALA A 225 -0.62 13.43 5.94
CA ALA A 225 0.04 13.87 4.72
C ALA A 225 -1.02 14.19 3.66
N GLU A 226 -0.93 15.38 3.09
CA GLU A 226 -1.78 15.82 1.98
C GLU A 226 -1.01 15.71 0.67
N PRO A 227 -1.69 15.40 -0.45
CA PRO A 227 -1.02 15.29 -1.74
C PRO A 227 -0.49 16.65 -2.22
N ASN A 228 0.75 16.66 -2.70
CA ASN A 228 1.35 17.80 -3.40
C ASN A 228 1.06 17.69 -4.89
N ALA A 229 0.40 18.69 -5.48
CA ALA A 229 -0.06 18.65 -6.88
C ALA A 229 1.08 18.46 -7.90
N GLU A 230 2.26 19.04 -7.65
CA GLU A 230 3.42 18.91 -8.52
C GLU A 230 3.95 17.46 -8.50
N ASN A 231 4.09 16.88 -7.31
CA ASN A 231 4.52 15.50 -7.15
C ASN A 231 3.49 14.52 -7.73
N VAL A 232 2.19 14.78 -7.54
CA VAL A 232 1.12 13.98 -8.15
C VAL A 232 1.26 13.92 -9.66
N ALA A 233 1.57 15.05 -10.31
CA ALA A 233 1.79 15.08 -11.76
C ALA A 233 2.99 14.21 -12.17
N VAL A 234 4.12 14.32 -11.46
CA VAL A 234 5.29 13.47 -11.68
C VAL A 234 4.94 11.99 -11.53
N TYR A 235 4.27 11.62 -10.43
CA TYR A 235 3.94 10.21 -10.17
C TYR A 235 2.91 9.61 -11.11
N ARG A 236 2.07 10.41 -11.76
CA ARG A 236 1.20 9.92 -12.84
C ARG A 236 2.01 9.39 -14.02
N GLU A 237 3.03 10.14 -14.44
CA GLU A 237 3.92 9.72 -15.53
C GLU A 237 4.76 8.49 -15.14
N VAL A 238 5.32 8.49 -13.92
CA VAL A 238 6.10 7.35 -13.42
C VAL A 238 5.23 6.10 -13.29
N GLN A 239 3.97 6.24 -12.87
CA GLN A 239 3.01 5.13 -12.82
C GLN A 239 2.70 4.56 -14.20
N ALA A 240 2.49 5.42 -15.19
CA ALA A 240 2.25 4.98 -16.55
C ALA A 240 3.44 4.17 -17.09
N LEU A 241 4.66 4.65 -16.85
CA LEU A 241 5.89 3.95 -17.22
C LEU A 241 6.03 2.61 -16.50
N GLN A 242 5.75 2.57 -15.18
CA GLN A 242 5.78 1.32 -14.41
C GLN A 242 4.78 0.30 -14.95
N ASP A 243 3.55 0.73 -15.25
CA ASP A 243 2.50 -0.12 -15.82
C ASP A 243 2.93 -0.71 -17.18
N ASP A 244 3.58 0.08 -18.03
CA ASP A 244 4.04 -0.35 -19.35
C ASP A 244 5.24 -1.29 -19.28
N LEU A 245 6.20 -1.02 -18.40
CA LEU A 245 7.33 -1.90 -18.14
C LEU A 245 6.85 -3.25 -17.58
N SER A 246 5.91 -3.22 -16.63
CA SER A 246 5.30 -4.43 -16.05
C SER A 246 4.67 -5.33 -17.12
N LYS A 247 4.02 -4.75 -18.13
CA LYS A 247 3.45 -5.51 -19.26
C LYS A 247 4.53 -6.02 -20.21
N SER A 248 5.46 -5.14 -20.58
CA SER A 248 6.48 -5.41 -21.60
C SER A 248 7.47 -6.48 -21.16
N LEU A 249 7.77 -6.55 -19.86
CA LEU A 249 8.75 -7.49 -19.31
C LEU A 249 8.19 -8.87 -18.98
N ARG A 250 6.91 -9.16 -19.19
CA ARG A 250 6.32 -10.47 -18.88
C ARG A 250 7.03 -11.64 -19.60
N LYS A 251 7.31 -11.49 -20.89
CA LYS A 251 8.05 -12.51 -21.65
C LYS A 251 9.51 -12.64 -21.19
N PRO A 252 10.29 -11.56 -21.00
CA PRO A 252 11.60 -11.62 -20.37
C PRO A 252 11.59 -12.28 -18.99
N PHE A 253 10.63 -11.98 -18.11
CA PHE A 253 10.52 -12.62 -16.80
C PHE A 253 10.33 -14.12 -16.89
N ALA A 254 9.41 -14.60 -17.73
CA ALA A 254 9.20 -16.05 -17.93
C ALA A 254 10.47 -16.76 -18.45
N ARG A 255 11.20 -16.12 -19.40
CA ARG A 255 12.47 -16.64 -19.88
C ARG A 255 13.55 -16.66 -18.80
N HIS A 256 13.67 -15.61 -18.01
CA HIS A 256 14.58 -15.54 -16.87
C HIS A 256 14.26 -16.62 -15.85
N ARG A 257 12.97 -16.81 -15.51
CA ARG A 257 12.53 -17.88 -14.59
C ARG A 257 13.00 -19.26 -15.06
N ALA A 258 12.86 -19.54 -16.35
CA ALA A 258 13.32 -20.81 -16.93
C ALA A 258 14.85 -21.00 -16.84
N LEU A 259 15.63 -19.92 -16.91
CA LEU A 259 17.09 -19.97 -16.79
C LEU A 259 17.57 -20.25 -15.36
N VAL A 260 16.82 -19.82 -14.34
CA VAL A 260 17.25 -19.96 -12.92
C VAL A 260 16.57 -21.13 -12.21
N ALA A 261 15.58 -21.76 -12.82
CA ALA A 261 14.87 -22.92 -12.27
C ALA A 261 15.52 -24.26 -12.66
N GLY A 262 16.49 -24.26 -13.58
CA GLY A 262 17.29 -25.40 -13.99
C GLY A 262 18.57 -25.46 -13.21
#